data_1dc69535b6d58e76974c95aae5330932
#
_entry.id   1dc69535b6d58e76974c95aae5330932
#
_cell.length_a   1.000
_cell.length_b   1.000
_cell.length_c   1.000
_cell.angle_alpha   90.00
_cell.angle_beta   90.00
_cell.angle_gamma   90.00
#
_symmetry.space_group_name_H-M   'P 1'
#
loop_
_entity.id
_entity.type
_entity.pdbx_description
1 polymer ?
#
loop_
_entity_poly.entity_id
_entity_poly.type
_entity_poly.pdbx_seq_one_letter_code
_entity_poly.pdbx_strand_id
1 'polypeptide(L)'
;MSHVLSFDAKRHQEKIHRVEEHVAQHKAAFAQHPWREHYHFQPSVGWMNDPHGLIQFQGKFHLFYQHNPFSGKWGAMHWGHAISADLMHWEHQLEALVPSEDYDDWEGGGIFTGSAIEHQDELILFYTGCTKDRQVQCMASSADGLTFSKSEQNPVLAEPPPEIDPNDFRDPKVWKQGNTWYMVTGVSTRKSNSLAAKGGQIRNQGKVSLHRSTNLKNWEFVNYLVESSGELGTMLECPNFFPLDGKWVLMFSPMGLPDRQVIYLTGDFDEQSGNFQWQTMGSVDLGFDFYAPQHFRDEKGRDLIMAWVGAWPWMPWYRGSYETEQLGWCGSLTLPRQIRLCPDGKLASEPVQEVEQLRKQEQYYAPCVIEESKPFSFTAGDGVHCEIIASFDLSETNAQRIAFHLRGSAEQETKLEFDLAKGEMIFDRTRSGNVSALKRTCLLESASQSQITVRIFLDSISIEIFTDNGRTTMTNNIFSNPESNDLSISTVGGKTRLLGLRTYGLKSTVNA
;
A
#
# COMPACT_ATOMS: atom_id res chain seq x y z
N MET A 1 -22.64 36.36 -1.05
CA MET A 1 -23.71 35.35 -1.03
C MET A 1 -23.04 34.05 -1.46
N SER A 2 -22.72 33.18 -0.49
CA SER A 2 -22.19 31.84 -0.76
C SER A 2 -23.34 31.02 -1.33
N HIS A 3 -23.22 30.59 -2.59
CA HIS A 3 -24.09 29.53 -3.11
C HIS A 3 -23.71 28.27 -2.34
N VAL A 4 -24.53 27.85 -1.41
CA VAL A 4 -24.53 26.49 -0.86
C VAL A 4 -25.02 25.61 -2.01
N LEU A 5 -24.10 24.94 -2.68
CA LEU A 5 -24.43 23.96 -3.70
C LEU A 5 -24.97 22.72 -2.99
N SER A 6 -26.23 22.38 -3.21
CA SER A 6 -26.81 21.14 -2.71
C SER A 6 -26.26 19.95 -3.49
N PHE A 7 -25.96 18.84 -2.79
CA PHE A 7 -25.56 17.56 -3.41
C PHE A 7 -26.58 17.12 -4.47
N ASP A 8 -26.12 16.87 -5.68
CA ASP A 8 -26.97 16.33 -6.75
C ASP A 8 -26.96 14.79 -6.74
N ALA A 9 -27.84 14.24 -5.90
CA ALA A 9 -27.96 12.78 -5.73
C ALA A 9 -28.34 12.09 -7.05
N LYS A 10 -29.13 12.72 -7.91
CA LYS A 10 -29.51 12.13 -9.20
C LYS A 10 -28.32 12.02 -10.14
N ARG A 11 -27.57 13.09 -10.30
CA ARG A 11 -26.33 13.10 -11.11
C ARG A 11 -25.31 12.09 -10.60
N HIS A 12 -25.16 11.97 -9.28
CA HIS A 12 -24.28 11.02 -8.65
C HIS A 12 -24.67 9.57 -9.00
N GLN A 13 -25.95 9.22 -8.86
CA GLN A 13 -26.46 7.89 -9.18
C GLN A 13 -26.37 7.56 -10.68
N GLU A 14 -26.65 8.51 -11.56
CA GLU A 14 -26.48 8.33 -13.00
C GLU A 14 -25.00 8.00 -13.39
N LYS A 15 -24.04 8.65 -12.72
CA LYS A 15 -22.63 8.36 -12.93
C LYS A 15 -22.21 6.98 -12.38
N ILE A 16 -22.71 6.58 -11.19
CA ILE A 16 -22.50 5.22 -10.66
C ILE A 16 -23.02 4.17 -11.65
N HIS A 17 -24.24 4.35 -12.14
CA HIS A 17 -24.82 3.42 -13.11
C HIS A 17 -23.99 3.27 -14.40
N ARG A 18 -23.42 4.37 -14.89
CA ARG A 18 -22.50 4.32 -16.04
C ARG A 18 -21.23 3.49 -15.77
N VAL A 19 -20.69 3.57 -14.55
CA VAL A 19 -19.56 2.75 -14.15
C VAL A 19 -19.98 1.28 -14.09
N GLU A 20 -21.12 0.97 -13.47
CA GLU A 20 -21.67 -0.38 -13.40
C GLU A 20 -21.85 -1.01 -14.77
N GLU A 21 -22.45 -0.30 -15.73
CA GLU A 21 -22.61 -0.76 -17.11
C GLU A 21 -21.25 -1.04 -17.76
N HIS A 22 -20.26 -0.15 -17.58
CA HIS A 22 -18.93 -0.33 -18.15
C HIS A 22 -18.21 -1.55 -17.55
N VAL A 23 -18.24 -1.71 -16.24
CA VAL A 23 -17.66 -2.87 -15.55
C VAL A 23 -18.32 -4.16 -16.00
N ALA A 24 -19.66 -4.19 -16.08
CA ALA A 24 -20.41 -5.37 -16.53
C ALA A 24 -20.04 -5.79 -17.95
N GLN A 25 -19.78 -4.84 -18.85
CA GLN A 25 -19.42 -5.10 -20.24
C GLN A 25 -17.99 -5.66 -20.39
N HIS A 26 -17.05 -5.29 -19.52
CA HIS A 26 -15.61 -5.54 -19.73
C HIS A 26 -15.00 -6.58 -18.78
N LYS A 27 -15.54 -6.77 -17.56
CA LYS A 27 -14.93 -7.64 -16.53
C LYS A 27 -14.68 -9.08 -17.00
N ALA A 28 -15.58 -9.64 -17.80
CA ALA A 28 -15.45 -11.02 -18.26
C ALA A 28 -14.27 -11.22 -19.22
N ALA A 29 -13.91 -10.20 -19.98
CA ALA A 29 -12.76 -10.25 -20.90
C ALA A 29 -11.42 -10.34 -20.18
N PHE A 30 -11.34 -9.79 -18.97
CA PHE A 30 -10.10 -9.75 -18.20
C PHE A 30 -9.98 -10.88 -17.18
N ALA A 31 -11.10 -11.42 -16.69
CA ALA A 31 -11.15 -12.35 -15.56
C ALA A 31 -10.24 -13.58 -15.71
N GLN A 32 -10.04 -14.08 -16.92
CA GLN A 32 -9.25 -15.27 -17.21
C GLN A 32 -7.83 -14.97 -17.72
N HIS A 33 -7.41 -13.71 -17.71
CA HIS A 33 -6.08 -13.38 -18.19
C HIS A 33 -5.01 -13.94 -17.25
N PRO A 34 -3.91 -14.57 -17.74
CA PRO A 34 -2.91 -15.23 -16.90
C PRO A 34 -2.13 -14.29 -15.97
N TRP A 35 -2.20 -12.99 -16.17
CA TRP A 35 -1.62 -11.97 -15.27
C TRP A 35 -2.61 -11.39 -14.28
N ARG A 36 -3.84 -11.94 -14.19
CA ARG A 36 -4.74 -11.62 -13.06
C ARG A 36 -4.19 -12.26 -11.80
N GLU A 37 -4.13 -11.48 -10.73
CA GLU A 37 -3.73 -11.99 -9.42
C GLU A 37 -4.71 -13.07 -8.96
N HIS A 38 -4.18 -14.10 -8.35
CA HIS A 38 -4.92 -15.25 -7.90
C HIS A 38 -5.54 -15.04 -6.52
N TYR A 39 -4.81 -14.33 -5.64
CA TYR A 39 -5.25 -14.08 -4.27
C TYR A 39 -4.97 -12.65 -3.76
N HIS A 40 -4.19 -11.84 -4.46
CA HIS A 40 -4.10 -10.41 -4.16
C HIS A 40 -5.30 -9.67 -4.74
N PHE A 41 -5.77 -8.65 -4.02
CA PHE A 41 -6.90 -7.84 -4.48
C PHE A 41 -6.53 -7.00 -5.71
N GLN A 42 -7.40 -7.04 -6.72
CA GLN A 42 -7.30 -6.21 -7.93
C GLN A 42 -8.67 -5.66 -8.32
N PRO A 43 -8.77 -4.53 -9.03
CA PRO A 43 -10.02 -4.06 -9.59
C PRO A 43 -10.51 -5.02 -10.68
N SER A 44 -11.81 -5.14 -10.85
CA SER A 44 -12.37 -5.98 -11.92
C SER A 44 -11.99 -5.48 -13.30
N VAL A 45 -11.89 -4.16 -13.47
CA VAL A 45 -11.49 -3.42 -14.68
C VAL A 45 -10.79 -2.14 -14.26
N GLY A 46 -10.10 -1.49 -15.17
CA GLY A 46 -9.58 -0.14 -14.97
C GLY A 46 -8.32 -0.06 -14.12
N TRP A 47 -7.98 1.15 -13.74
CA TRP A 47 -6.82 1.47 -12.91
C TRP A 47 -7.18 1.48 -11.43
N MET A 48 -6.29 0.96 -10.59
CA MET A 48 -6.33 1.22 -9.15
C MET A 48 -4.96 1.63 -8.62
N ASN A 49 -4.96 2.47 -7.58
CA ASN A 49 -3.78 2.75 -6.76
C ASN A 49 -4.14 2.65 -5.27
N ASP A 50 -4.07 3.70 -4.49
CA ASP A 50 -4.17 3.70 -3.03
C ASP A 50 -5.38 2.92 -2.50
N PRO A 51 -5.19 1.98 -1.57
CA PRO A 51 -6.27 1.56 -0.68
C PRO A 51 -6.59 2.72 0.27
N HIS A 52 -7.84 2.86 0.67
CA HIS A 52 -8.23 3.85 1.66
C HIS A 52 -9.56 3.50 2.34
N GLY A 53 -9.95 4.26 3.33
CA GLY A 53 -11.21 4.02 4.03
C GLY A 53 -11.34 2.63 4.66
N LEU A 54 -10.22 1.92 4.88
CA LEU A 54 -10.21 0.60 5.49
C LEU A 54 -10.81 0.67 6.90
N ILE A 55 -11.86 -0.13 7.13
CA ILE A 55 -12.59 -0.18 8.40
C ILE A 55 -13.36 -1.50 8.51
N GLN A 56 -13.64 -1.93 9.74
CA GLN A 56 -14.65 -2.96 10.00
C GLN A 56 -15.94 -2.25 10.43
N PHE A 57 -17.03 -2.48 9.71
CA PHE A 57 -18.32 -1.89 9.96
C PHE A 57 -19.42 -2.95 9.80
N GLN A 58 -20.34 -3.05 10.76
CA GLN A 58 -21.43 -4.05 10.80
C GLN A 58 -20.93 -5.48 10.57
N GLY A 59 -19.76 -5.82 11.15
CA GLY A 59 -19.17 -7.17 11.10
C GLY A 59 -18.47 -7.51 9.78
N LYS A 60 -18.35 -6.59 8.83
CA LYS A 60 -17.62 -6.76 7.58
C LYS A 60 -16.46 -5.79 7.47
N PHE A 61 -15.38 -6.22 6.85
CA PHE A 61 -14.30 -5.35 6.43
C PHE A 61 -14.72 -4.61 5.17
N HIS A 62 -14.55 -3.30 5.16
CA HIS A 62 -14.73 -2.42 4.00
C HIS A 62 -13.37 -1.95 3.52
N LEU A 63 -13.16 -2.04 2.23
CA LEU A 63 -12.00 -1.56 1.49
C LEU A 63 -12.51 -0.61 0.42
N PHE A 64 -12.02 0.63 0.45
CA PHE A 64 -12.18 1.54 -0.68
C PHE A 64 -10.83 1.71 -1.34
N TYR A 65 -10.85 2.12 -2.61
CA TYR A 65 -9.60 2.30 -3.37
C TYR A 65 -9.76 3.34 -4.46
N GLN A 66 -8.66 4.02 -4.76
CA GLN A 66 -8.60 4.91 -5.91
C GLN A 66 -8.87 4.10 -7.18
N HIS A 67 -9.86 4.51 -7.96
CA HIS A 67 -10.31 3.76 -9.13
C HIS A 67 -10.59 4.68 -10.33
N ASN A 68 -9.99 4.36 -11.48
CA ASN A 68 -10.46 4.84 -12.77
C ASN A 68 -11.09 3.66 -13.51
N PRO A 69 -12.41 3.50 -13.50
CA PRO A 69 -13.09 2.33 -14.08
C PRO A 69 -13.01 2.28 -15.61
N PHE A 70 -12.76 3.41 -16.26
CA PHE A 70 -12.85 3.53 -17.74
C PHE A 70 -11.51 3.32 -18.45
N SER A 71 -10.40 3.18 -17.76
CA SER A 71 -9.07 3.05 -18.33
C SER A 71 -8.12 2.29 -17.41
N GLY A 72 -7.22 1.47 -17.95
CA GLY A 72 -6.10 0.90 -17.23
C GLY A 72 -5.04 1.92 -16.80
N LYS A 73 -5.27 3.22 -16.99
CA LYS A 73 -4.38 4.33 -16.62
C LYS A 73 -5.03 5.23 -15.58
N TRP A 74 -4.17 5.89 -14.80
CA TRP A 74 -4.61 6.95 -13.91
C TRP A 74 -5.39 8.04 -14.65
N GLY A 75 -6.46 8.55 -14.05
CA GLY A 75 -7.33 9.57 -14.63
C GLY A 75 -8.45 9.94 -13.66
N ALA A 76 -9.58 10.45 -14.12
CA ALA A 76 -10.70 10.85 -13.26
C ALA A 76 -10.99 9.82 -12.15
N MET A 77 -10.50 10.09 -10.93
CA MET A 77 -10.54 9.15 -9.82
C MET A 77 -11.94 9.06 -9.20
N HIS A 78 -12.34 7.83 -8.99
CA HIS A 78 -13.53 7.41 -8.23
C HIS A 78 -13.08 6.68 -6.96
N TRP A 79 -14.00 6.37 -6.09
CA TRP A 79 -13.78 5.42 -5.01
C TRP A 79 -14.46 4.09 -5.33
N GLY A 80 -13.67 3.12 -5.78
CA GLY A 80 -14.10 1.73 -5.82
C GLY A 80 -14.34 1.20 -4.41
N HIS A 81 -15.18 0.17 -4.28
CA HIS A 81 -15.57 -0.39 -3.00
C HIS A 81 -15.58 -1.92 -3.05
N ALA A 82 -15.09 -2.55 -2.00
CA ALA A 82 -15.20 -3.98 -1.78
C ALA A 82 -15.44 -4.30 -0.31
N ILE A 83 -16.09 -5.42 -0.04
CA ILE A 83 -16.36 -5.91 1.31
C ILE A 83 -15.82 -7.33 1.49
N SER A 84 -15.42 -7.66 2.72
CA SER A 84 -14.93 -9.00 3.06
C SER A 84 -15.36 -9.40 4.46
N ALA A 85 -15.60 -10.69 4.67
CA ALA A 85 -15.81 -11.25 6.00
C ALA A 85 -14.49 -11.69 6.69
N ASP A 86 -13.40 -11.84 5.92
CA ASP A 86 -12.19 -12.53 6.37
C ASP A 86 -10.87 -11.89 5.87
N LEU A 87 -10.90 -10.68 5.29
CA LEU A 87 -9.77 -9.97 4.71
C LEU A 87 -9.15 -10.60 3.44
N MET A 88 -9.56 -11.82 3.07
CA MET A 88 -8.98 -12.54 1.93
C MET A 88 -9.95 -12.61 0.75
N HIS A 89 -11.22 -12.92 1.01
CA HIS A 89 -12.25 -13.01 -0.01
C HIS A 89 -13.02 -11.70 -0.09
N TRP A 90 -12.72 -10.91 -1.13
CA TRP A 90 -13.32 -9.60 -1.34
C TRP A 90 -14.42 -9.66 -2.40
N GLU A 91 -15.55 -9.07 -2.08
CA GLU A 91 -16.70 -8.90 -2.98
C GLU A 91 -16.77 -7.44 -3.44
N HIS A 92 -16.56 -7.20 -4.73
CA HIS A 92 -16.69 -5.88 -5.31
C HIS A 92 -18.14 -5.39 -5.21
N GLN A 93 -18.29 -4.16 -4.77
CA GLN A 93 -19.56 -3.44 -4.69
C GLN A 93 -19.64 -2.40 -5.81
N LEU A 94 -20.73 -1.64 -5.88
CA LEU A 94 -20.82 -0.43 -6.69
C LEU A 94 -19.80 0.61 -6.19
N GLU A 95 -19.43 1.55 -7.05
CA GLU A 95 -18.60 2.68 -6.63
C GLU A 95 -19.21 3.39 -5.44
N ALA A 96 -18.42 3.61 -4.39
CA ALA A 96 -18.88 4.36 -3.22
C ALA A 96 -19.07 5.83 -3.55
N LEU A 97 -18.12 6.40 -4.30
CA LEU A 97 -18.15 7.81 -4.69
C LEU A 97 -17.69 7.97 -6.15
N VAL A 98 -18.40 8.85 -6.88
CA VAL A 98 -18.02 9.26 -8.24
C VAL A 98 -17.89 10.77 -8.31
N PRO A 99 -16.98 11.33 -9.15
CA PRO A 99 -16.89 12.78 -9.38
C PRO A 99 -18.22 13.31 -9.91
N SER A 100 -18.87 14.21 -9.17
CA SER A 100 -20.20 14.71 -9.52
C SER A 100 -20.45 16.17 -9.15
N GLU A 101 -19.59 16.75 -8.30
CA GLU A 101 -19.75 18.08 -7.76
C GLU A 101 -18.68 19.03 -8.26
N ASP A 102 -18.88 20.34 -8.17
CA ASP A 102 -17.95 21.36 -8.65
C ASP A 102 -16.56 21.32 -8.00
N TYR A 103 -16.48 20.66 -6.84
CA TYR A 103 -15.22 20.51 -6.10
C TYR A 103 -14.49 19.18 -6.43
N ASP A 104 -15.08 18.29 -7.22
CA ASP A 104 -14.47 16.99 -7.56
C ASP A 104 -14.73 16.53 -9.02
N ASP A 105 -15.58 17.19 -9.80
CA ASP A 105 -15.86 16.78 -11.18
C ASP A 105 -14.84 17.35 -12.17
N TRP A 106 -13.65 16.77 -12.16
CA TRP A 106 -12.56 17.13 -13.07
C TRP A 106 -11.83 15.89 -13.60
N GLU A 107 -11.66 15.79 -14.93
CA GLU A 107 -11.02 14.64 -15.58
C GLU A 107 -9.55 14.40 -15.17
N GLY A 108 -8.82 15.45 -14.80
CA GLY A 108 -7.43 15.39 -14.33
C GLY A 108 -7.29 15.21 -12.82
N GLY A 109 -8.35 14.86 -12.10
CA GLY A 109 -8.36 14.70 -10.66
C GLY A 109 -9.51 13.82 -10.19
N GLY A 110 -10.57 14.42 -9.67
CA GLY A 110 -11.73 13.69 -9.16
C GLY A 110 -11.72 13.54 -7.64
N ILE A 111 -11.98 12.35 -7.17
CA ILE A 111 -12.05 12.03 -5.74
C ILE A 111 -10.77 11.32 -5.31
N PHE A 112 -9.91 12.02 -4.56
CA PHE A 112 -8.64 11.50 -4.09
C PHE A 112 -8.79 10.74 -2.76
N THR A 113 -7.68 10.18 -2.32
CA THR A 113 -7.54 9.33 -1.12
C THR A 113 -8.09 9.99 0.14
N GLY A 114 -8.45 9.16 1.11
CA GLY A 114 -8.98 9.59 2.39
C GLY A 114 -9.14 8.45 3.39
N SER A 115 -10.11 8.55 4.28
CA SER A 115 -10.30 7.59 5.38
C SER A 115 -11.78 7.38 5.70
N ALA A 116 -12.05 6.37 6.53
CA ALA A 116 -13.37 6.07 7.04
C ALA A 116 -13.38 6.05 8.57
N ILE A 117 -14.50 6.42 9.15
CA ILE A 117 -14.81 6.29 10.59
C ILE A 117 -16.24 5.81 10.76
N GLU A 118 -16.52 5.18 11.89
CA GLU A 118 -17.87 4.92 12.35
C GLU A 118 -18.29 6.03 13.36
N HIS A 119 -19.45 6.60 13.15
CA HIS A 119 -20.04 7.57 14.08
C HIS A 119 -21.57 7.54 14.03
N GLN A 120 -22.21 7.34 15.18
CA GLN A 120 -23.68 7.30 15.34
C GLN A 120 -24.36 6.27 14.42
N ASP A 121 -23.79 5.07 14.38
CA ASP A 121 -24.23 3.94 13.55
C ASP A 121 -24.18 4.19 12.02
N GLU A 122 -23.44 5.22 11.58
CA GLU A 122 -23.17 5.51 10.18
C GLU A 122 -21.68 5.31 9.88
N LEU A 123 -21.40 4.81 8.68
CA LEU A 123 -20.06 4.80 8.08
C LEU A 123 -19.83 6.16 7.39
N ILE A 124 -18.86 6.91 7.88
CA ILE A 124 -18.53 8.23 7.36
C ILE A 124 -17.18 8.17 6.63
N LEU A 125 -17.17 8.63 5.39
CA LEU A 125 -15.99 8.76 4.56
C LEU A 125 -15.51 10.21 4.57
N PHE A 126 -14.20 10.41 4.73
CA PHE A 126 -13.50 11.66 4.48
C PHE A 126 -12.63 11.49 3.26
N TYR A 127 -12.71 12.38 2.29
CA TYR A 127 -11.98 12.29 1.03
C TYR A 127 -11.54 13.67 0.56
N THR A 128 -10.62 13.69 -0.40
CA THR A 128 -10.20 14.93 -1.04
C THR A 128 -10.93 15.10 -2.37
N GLY A 129 -11.68 16.19 -2.51
CA GLY A 129 -12.17 16.66 -3.80
C GLY A 129 -11.06 17.43 -4.51
N CYS A 130 -10.74 17.01 -5.74
CA CYS A 130 -9.64 17.58 -6.53
C CYS A 130 -10.14 18.22 -7.83
N THR A 131 -9.87 19.49 -7.98
CA THR A 131 -10.07 20.25 -9.21
C THR A 131 -8.73 20.73 -9.78
N LYS A 132 -8.78 21.43 -10.90
CA LYS A 132 -7.58 22.00 -11.52
C LYS A 132 -6.84 23.00 -10.62
N ASP A 133 -7.59 23.72 -9.79
CA ASP A 133 -7.08 24.89 -9.07
C ASP A 133 -6.90 24.66 -7.56
N ARG A 134 -7.48 23.57 -7.01
CA ARG A 134 -7.45 23.31 -5.57
C ARG A 134 -7.81 21.88 -5.21
N GLN A 135 -7.41 21.50 -4.02
CA GLN A 135 -7.82 20.31 -3.28
C GLN A 135 -8.53 20.75 -1.99
N VAL A 136 -9.65 20.09 -1.69
CA VAL A 136 -10.51 20.39 -0.52
C VAL A 136 -10.90 19.10 0.19
N GLN A 137 -11.14 19.17 1.52
CA GLN A 137 -11.56 17.97 2.24
C GLN A 137 -13.09 17.92 2.33
N CYS A 138 -13.63 16.77 2.01
CA CYS A 138 -15.05 16.50 1.88
C CYS A 138 -15.46 15.30 2.74
N MET A 139 -16.78 15.15 2.93
CA MET A 139 -17.38 14.08 3.71
C MET A 139 -18.55 13.45 2.96
N ALA A 140 -18.71 12.13 3.12
CA ALA A 140 -19.90 11.38 2.70
C ALA A 140 -20.30 10.41 3.81
N SER A 141 -21.56 9.99 3.87
CA SER A 141 -22.06 9.03 4.86
C SER A 141 -22.95 7.95 4.28
N SER A 142 -23.03 6.84 4.99
CA SER A 142 -23.85 5.68 4.66
C SER A 142 -24.36 5.02 5.93
N ALA A 143 -25.65 4.70 6.00
CA ALA A 143 -26.22 3.92 7.10
C ALA A 143 -26.09 2.40 6.88
N ASP A 144 -26.01 1.95 5.64
CA ASP A 144 -25.91 0.54 5.26
C ASP A 144 -24.48 0.09 4.88
N GLY A 145 -23.52 1.03 4.83
CA GLY A 145 -22.15 0.79 4.39
C GLY A 145 -22.02 0.54 2.88
N LEU A 146 -23.08 0.63 2.10
CA LEU A 146 -23.11 0.30 0.67
C LEU A 146 -23.50 1.50 -0.20
N THR A 147 -24.46 2.30 0.27
CA THR A 147 -24.98 3.46 -0.46
C THR A 147 -24.52 4.73 0.22
N PHE A 148 -23.71 5.53 -0.46
CA PHE A 148 -23.11 6.74 0.11
C PHE A 148 -23.76 8.02 -0.44
N SER A 149 -23.92 9.00 0.44
CA SER A 149 -24.39 10.35 0.10
C SER A 149 -23.33 11.38 0.50
N LYS A 150 -22.92 12.23 -0.44
CA LYS A 150 -22.03 13.35 -0.15
C LYS A 150 -22.71 14.38 0.74
N SER A 151 -21.99 14.95 1.68
CA SER A 151 -22.54 15.95 2.60
C SER A 151 -22.92 17.22 1.86
N GLU A 152 -24.10 17.79 2.19
CA GLU A 152 -24.52 19.11 1.70
C GLU A 152 -23.62 20.26 2.20
N GLN A 153 -22.79 19.99 3.22
CA GLN A 153 -21.86 20.97 3.80
C GLN A 153 -20.46 20.89 3.19
N ASN A 154 -20.27 20.05 2.16
CA ASN A 154 -18.97 19.97 1.47
C ASN A 154 -18.63 21.28 0.75
N PRO A 155 -17.33 21.64 0.70
CA PRO A 155 -16.25 21.01 1.45
C PRO A 155 -16.29 21.37 2.95
N VAL A 156 -16.01 20.36 3.83
CA VAL A 156 -15.94 20.56 5.29
C VAL A 156 -14.65 21.25 5.73
N LEU A 157 -13.61 21.20 4.88
CA LEU A 157 -12.37 21.96 5.05
C LEU A 157 -11.90 22.43 3.67
N ALA A 158 -12.26 23.68 3.36
CA ALA A 158 -12.10 24.24 2.01
C ALA A 158 -10.70 24.84 1.74
N GLU A 159 -10.00 25.28 2.78
CA GLU A 159 -8.75 26.00 2.62
C GLU A 159 -7.64 25.34 3.44
N PRO A 160 -6.45 25.17 2.85
CA PRO A 160 -5.28 24.73 3.61
C PRO A 160 -4.77 25.84 4.54
N PRO A 161 -3.82 25.54 5.44
CA PRO A 161 -3.07 26.57 6.16
C PRO A 161 -2.42 27.61 5.21
N PRO A 162 -2.23 28.86 5.64
CA PRO A 162 -1.93 30.00 4.74
C PRO A 162 -0.72 29.86 3.82
N GLU A 163 0.35 29.16 4.22
CA GLU A 163 1.55 28.99 3.42
C GLU A 163 1.53 27.78 2.46
N ILE A 164 0.46 27.00 2.51
CA ILE A 164 0.33 25.74 1.75
C ILE A 164 -0.17 26.01 0.33
N ASP A 165 0.32 25.22 -0.63
CA ASP A 165 -0.20 25.21 -1.99
C ASP A 165 -1.61 24.58 -1.99
N PRO A 166 -2.64 25.26 -2.50
CA PRO A 166 -3.98 24.70 -2.54
C PRO A 166 -4.11 23.45 -3.42
N ASN A 167 -3.13 23.16 -4.28
CA ASN A 167 -3.06 21.92 -5.06
C ASN A 167 -2.29 20.80 -4.35
N ASP A 168 -1.77 21.05 -3.16
CA ASP A 168 -1.05 20.08 -2.32
C ASP A 168 -1.63 20.05 -0.92
N PHE A 169 -2.91 19.68 -0.83
CA PHE A 169 -3.69 19.58 0.42
C PHE A 169 -4.65 18.39 0.35
N ARG A 170 -4.19 17.18 0.73
CA ARG A 170 -4.93 15.93 0.46
C ARG A 170 -4.76 14.86 1.51
N ASP A 171 -5.51 13.76 1.31
CA ASP A 171 -5.42 12.47 2.00
C ASP A 171 -5.80 12.58 3.48
N PRO A 172 -7.05 13.01 3.81
CA PRO A 172 -7.46 13.20 5.19
C PRO A 172 -7.59 11.87 5.92
N LYS A 173 -6.84 11.72 7.02
CA LYS A 173 -7.01 10.62 7.99
C LYS A 173 -7.63 11.16 9.24
N VAL A 174 -8.83 10.64 9.57
CA VAL A 174 -9.65 11.11 10.71
C VAL A 174 -9.70 10.04 11.79
N TRP A 175 -9.58 10.47 13.05
CA TRP A 175 -9.78 9.61 14.22
C TRP A 175 -10.38 10.40 15.38
N LYS A 176 -10.87 9.69 16.38
CA LYS A 176 -11.41 10.26 17.62
C LYS A 176 -10.48 9.98 18.79
N GLN A 177 -10.22 11.02 19.59
CA GLN A 177 -9.52 10.87 20.86
C GLN A 177 -10.32 11.61 21.93
N GLY A 178 -10.81 10.89 22.92
CA GLY A 178 -11.73 11.46 23.91
C GLY A 178 -12.99 12.04 23.26
N ASN A 179 -13.24 13.32 23.43
CA ASN A 179 -14.38 14.04 22.83
C ASN A 179 -14.00 14.87 21.60
N THR A 180 -12.74 14.78 21.16
CA THR A 180 -12.22 15.56 20.03
C THR A 180 -11.97 14.67 18.85
N TRP A 181 -12.36 15.13 17.67
CA TRP A 181 -11.99 14.56 16.39
C TRP A 181 -10.72 15.24 15.90
N TYR A 182 -9.83 14.46 15.34
CA TYR A 182 -8.60 14.92 14.71
C TYR A 182 -8.56 14.50 13.25
N MET A 183 -7.90 15.32 12.42
CA MET A 183 -7.63 15.02 11.02
C MET A 183 -6.19 15.41 10.73
N VAL A 184 -5.44 14.50 10.10
CA VAL A 184 -4.18 14.86 9.46
C VAL A 184 -4.37 14.87 7.95
N THR A 185 -3.63 15.76 7.27
CA THR A 185 -3.54 15.80 5.80
C THR A 185 -2.11 15.97 5.38
N GLY A 186 -1.75 15.41 4.23
CA GLY A 186 -0.51 15.73 3.55
C GLY A 186 -0.60 17.10 2.90
N VAL A 187 0.46 17.90 3.08
CA VAL A 187 0.53 19.25 2.52
C VAL A 187 1.94 19.59 2.02
N SER A 188 2.03 20.56 1.13
CA SER A 188 3.31 21.10 0.62
C SER A 188 3.26 22.61 0.56
N THR A 189 4.38 23.25 0.88
CA THR A 189 4.49 24.72 0.80
C THR A 189 4.45 25.20 -0.64
N ARG A 190 3.91 26.41 -0.84
CA ARG A 190 3.98 27.09 -2.15
C ARG A 190 5.44 27.35 -2.53
N LYS A 191 5.77 27.22 -3.81
CA LYS A 191 7.08 27.61 -4.35
C LYS A 191 7.33 29.07 -4.06
N SER A 192 8.32 29.38 -3.24
CA SER A 192 8.70 30.76 -2.95
C SER A 192 9.55 31.35 -4.10
N ASN A 193 9.01 32.29 -4.82
CA ASN A 193 9.78 33.06 -5.84
C ASN A 193 10.95 33.85 -5.26
N SER A 194 10.96 34.07 -3.92
CA SER A 194 12.02 34.88 -3.25
C SER A 194 13.35 34.12 -3.12
N LEU A 195 13.37 32.80 -3.12
CA LEU A 195 14.59 32.00 -3.05
C LEU A 195 15.24 31.79 -4.44
N ALA A 196 14.45 31.85 -5.52
CA ALA A 196 15.00 31.84 -6.89
C ALA A 196 15.96 32.99 -7.17
N ALA A 197 15.73 34.13 -6.56
CA ALA A 197 16.59 35.31 -6.68
C ALA A 197 17.97 35.13 -6.03
N LYS A 198 18.19 34.10 -5.22
CA LYS A 198 19.46 33.82 -4.51
C LYS A 198 20.20 32.56 -5.04
N GLY A 199 19.79 32.01 -6.19
CA GLY A 199 20.48 30.88 -6.83
C GLY A 199 20.34 29.53 -6.09
N GLY A 200 19.45 29.42 -5.07
CA GLY A 200 19.12 28.21 -4.40
C GLY A 200 18.08 27.38 -5.18
N GLN A 201 18.22 26.06 -5.22
CA GLN A 201 17.13 25.21 -5.71
C GLN A 201 15.96 25.30 -4.72
N ILE A 202 14.83 25.86 -5.19
CA ILE A 202 13.59 25.89 -4.43
C ILE A 202 13.00 24.48 -4.46
N ARG A 203 13.02 23.80 -3.33
CA ARG A 203 12.27 22.57 -3.13
C ARG A 203 11.03 22.89 -2.31
N ASN A 204 9.86 22.36 -2.72
CA ASN A 204 8.70 22.35 -1.86
C ASN A 204 9.07 21.62 -0.57
N GLN A 205 8.48 22.06 0.55
CA GLN A 205 8.63 21.38 1.83
C GLN A 205 7.35 20.62 2.13
N GLY A 206 7.45 19.30 2.16
CA GLY A 206 6.35 18.43 2.57
C GLY A 206 6.11 18.58 4.07
N LYS A 207 4.84 18.62 4.48
CA LYS A 207 4.42 18.67 5.88
C LYS A 207 3.21 17.76 6.09
N VAL A 208 2.93 17.43 7.35
CA VAL A 208 1.66 16.83 7.77
C VAL A 208 0.96 17.82 8.68
N SER A 209 -0.19 18.34 8.24
CA SER A 209 -1.00 19.25 9.05
C SER A 209 -1.93 18.48 9.98
N LEU A 210 -2.14 19.04 11.16
CA LEU A 210 -3.09 18.53 12.15
C LEU A 210 -4.24 19.52 12.32
N HIS A 211 -5.47 19.00 12.22
CA HIS A 211 -6.70 19.75 12.46
C HIS A 211 -7.51 19.05 13.55
N ARG A 212 -8.37 19.79 14.24
CA ARG A 212 -9.30 19.26 15.23
C ARG A 212 -10.72 19.76 15.00
N SER A 213 -11.70 18.98 15.48
CA SER A 213 -13.13 19.30 15.41
C SER A 213 -13.87 18.68 16.57
N THR A 214 -15.01 19.30 16.97
CA THR A 214 -15.96 18.72 17.93
C THR A 214 -17.19 18.11 17.26
N ASN A 215 -17.36 18.32 15.94
CA ASN A 215 -18.60 17.97 15.24
C ASN A 215 -18.40 17.43 13.82
N LEU A 216 -17.15 17.12 13.41
CA LEU A 216 -16.76 16.61 12.08
C LEU A 216 -16.97 17.60 10.91
N LYS A 217 -17.60 18.74 11.14
CA LYS A 217 -18.01 19.70 10.11
C LYS A 217 -17.17 20.97 10.10
N ASN A 218 -16.75 21.41 11.29
CA ASN A 218 -15.94 22.61 11.47
C ASN A 218 -14.58 22.20 11.99
N TRP A 219 -13.53 22.43 11.20
CA TRP A 219 -12.17 22.02 11.49
C TRP A 219 -11.29 23.23 11.76
N GLU A 220 -10.50 23.16 12.83
CA GLU A 220 -9.53 24.16 13.24
C GLU A 220 -8.12 23.61 13.02
N PHE A 221 -7.28 24.36 12.33
CA PHE A 221 -5.86 24.05 12.22
C PHE A 221 -5.20 24.17 13.60
N VAL A 222 -4.43 23.15 13.98
CA VAL A 222 -3.70 23.10 15.26
C VAL A 222 -2.23 23.45 15.04
N ASN A 223 -1.52 22.61 14.28
CA ASN A 223 -0.11 22.77 13.94
C ASN A 223 0.29 21.80 12.83
N TYR A 224 1.58 21.71 12.54
CA TYR A 224 2.18 20.64 11.76
C TYR A 224 2.78 19.57 12.68
N LEU A 225 2.42 18.29 12.46
CA LEU A 225 3.05 17.17 13.19
C LEU A 225 4.51 17.01 12.81
N VAL A 226 4.82 17.20 11.53
CA VAL A 226 6.17 17.20 11.00
C VAL A 226 6.29 18.20 9.85
N GLU A 227 7.50 18.72 9.70
CA GLU A 227 7.90 19.62 8.60
C GLU A 227 9.21 19.10 8.02
N SER A 228 9.23 18.84 6.71
CA SER A 228 10.42 18.35 6.00
C SER A 228 11.32 19.53 5.62
N SER A 229 12.61 19.41 5.92
CA SER A 229 13.63 20.27 5.30
C SER A 229 14.22 19.65 4.03
N GLY A 230 13.60 18.59 3.52
CA GLY A 230 13.98 17.81 2.34
C GLY A 230 14.27 16.35 2.63
N GLU A 231 14.56 15.99 3.90
CA GLU A 231 14.87 14.62 4.34
C GLU A 231 13.64 13.69 4.39
N LEU A 232 12.45 14.27 4.53
CA LEU A 232 11.19 13.53 4.52
C LEU A 232 10.41 13.63 3.20
N GLY A 233 10.95 14.39 2.21
CA GLY A 233 10.29 14.56 0.92
C GLY A 233 9.69 15.96 0.70
N THR A 234 9.14 16.16 -0.50
CA THR A 234 8.58 17.46 -0.95
C THR A 234 7.06 17.54 -0.80
N MET A 235 6.41 16.42 -0.66
CA MET A 235 4.98 16.21 -0.31
C MET A 235 4.90 14.92 0.49
N LEU A 236 4.08 14.89 1.55
CA LEU A 236 3.91 13.72 2.43
C LEU A 236 2.51 13.19 2.23
N GLU A 237 2.33 12.29 1.22
CA GLU A 237 1.04 11.75 0.83
C GLU A 237 0.56 10.67 1.79
N CYS A 238 -0.75 10.46 1.86
CA CYS A 238 -1.40 9.40 2.61
C CYS A 238 -0.95 9.29 4.07
N PRO A 239 -0.93 10.39 4.84
CA PRO A 239 -0.51 10.34 6.23
C PRO A 239 -1.49 9.50 7.07
N ASN A 240 -0.94 8.56 7.85
CA ASN A 240 -1.66 7.81 8.87
C ASN A 240 -1.03 8.13 10.23
N PHE A 241 -1.83 8.58 11.18
CA PHE A 241 -1.34 8.90 12.52
C PHE A 241 -2.18 8.15 13.57
N PHE A 242 -1.55 7.26 14.31
CA PHE A 242 -2.26 6.32 15.19
C PHE A 242 -1.38 5.83 16.36
N PRO A 243 -1.99 5.44 17.50
CA PRO A 243 -1.26 4.80 18.60
C PRO A 243 -0.98 3.33 18.30
N LEU A 244 0.24 2.87 18.59
CA LEU A 244 0.68 1.49 18.43
C LEU A 244 1.68 1.14 19.56
N ASP A 245 1.39 0.08 20.32
CA ASP A 245 2.28 -0.47 21.36
C ASP A 245 2.88 0.59 22.30
N GLY A 246 2.06 1.57 22.73
CA GLY A 246 2.45 2.60 23.68
C GLY A 246 3.19 3.81 23.08
N LYS A 247 3.33 3.87 21.76
CA LYS A 247 3.85 5.04 21.02
C LYS A 247 2.83 5.51 19.99
N TRP A 248 3.06 6.67 19.41
CA TRP A 248 2.35 7.13 18.22
C TRP A 248 3.21 6.87 16.99
N VAL A 249 2.56 6.45 15.93
CA VAL A 249 3.17 6.21 14.62
C VAL A 249 2.60 7.20 13.62
N LEU A 250 3.46 7.93 12.94
CA LEU A 250 3.13 8.69 11.74
C LEU A 250 3.74 7.97 10.55
N MET A 251 2.90 7.48 9.66
CA MET A 251 3.29 6.78 8.43
C MET A 251 2.81 7.60 7.22
N PHE A 252 3.65 7.76 6.21
CA PHE A 252 3.33 8.53 5.01
C PHE A 252 4.17 8.09 3.81
N SER A 253 3.72 8.45 2.61
CA SER A 253 4.37 8.16 1.33
C SER A 253 5.00 9.44 0.76
N PRO A 254 6.32 9.63 0.88
CA PRO A 254 6.98 10.86 0.48
C PRO A 254 7.16 10.97 -1.03
N MET A 255 6.86 12.11 -1.62
CA MET A 255 7.31 12.46 -2.97
C MET A 255 8.74 13.03 -2.94
N GLY A 256 9.48 12.77 -4.02
CA GLY A 256 10.79 13.39 -4.25
C GLY A 256 11.97 12.76 -3.51
N LEU A 257 11.79 11.59 -2.89
CA LEU A 257 12.90 10.79 -2.33
C LEU A 257 13.27 9.66 -3.29
N PRO A 258 14.56 9.50 -3.64
CA PRO A 258 14.98 8.48 -4.63
C PRO A 258 14.98 7.06 -4.08
N ASP A 259 15.12 6.88 -2.75
CA ASP A 259 15.40 5.58 -2.15
C ASP A 259 14.29 5.06 -1.22
N ARG A 260 13.27 5.87 -0.93
CA ARG A 260 12.22 5.54 0.03
C ARG A 260 10.84 5.77 -0.54
N GLN A 261 9.94 4.82 -0.31
CA GLN A 261 8.56 4.88 -0.79
C GLN A 261 7.58 5.20 0.33
N VAL A 262 7.79 4.60 1.52
CA VAL A 262 6.96 4.81 2.69
C VAL A 262 7.84 4.92 3.91
N ILE A 263 7.67 6.01 4.62
CA ILE A 263 8.37 6.31 5.86
C ILE A 263 7.40 6.16 7.03
N TYR A 264 7.90 5.62 8.14
CA TYR A 264 7.24 5.77 9.44
C TYR A 264 8.15 6.51 10.41
N LEU A 265 7.53 7.30 11.29
CA LEU A 265 8.13 7.94 12.45
C LEU A 265 7.41 7.42 13.69
N THR A 266 8.15 7.08 14.73
CA THR A 266 7.54 6.70 16.02
C THR A 266 7.96 7.64 17.13
N GLY A 267 7.06 7.97 18.04
CA GLY A 267 7.34 8.92 19.09
C GLY A 267 6.19 9.14 20.07
N ASP A 268 6.24 10.26 20.77
CA ASP A 268 5.25 10.65 21.76
C ASP A 268 4.39 11.82 21.24
N PHE A 269 3.09 11.75 21.45
CA PHE A 269 2.13 12.79 21.04
C PHE A 269 1.48 13.41 22.26
N ASP A 270 1.56 14.73 22.37
CA ASP A 270 0.85 15.50 23.38
C ASP A 270 -0.47 16.03 22.80
N GLU A 271 -1.57 15.45 23.22
CA GLU A 271 -2.91 15.79 22.74
C GLU A 271 -3.31 17.25 23.05
N GLN A 272 -2.81 17.86 24.12
CA GLN A 272 -3.17 19.23 24.51
C GLN A 272 -2.56 20.25 23.56
N SER A 273 -1.27 20.11 23.27
CA SER A 273 -0.55 21.01 22.36
C SER A 273 -0.63 20.58 20.89
N GLY A 274 -0.98 19.32 20.61
CA GLY A 274 -0.91 18.74 19.28
C GLY A 274 0.53 18.44 18.81
N ASN A 275 1.51 18.48 19.70
CA ASN A 275 2.91 18.25 19.33
C ASN A 275 3.26 16.78 19.25
N PHE A 276 3.93 16.38 18.17
CA PHE A 276 4.49 15.06 17.99
C PHE A 276 6.03 15.12 18.05
N GLN A 277 6.60 14.43 19.02
CA GLN A 277 8.05 14.30 19.19
C GLN A 277 8.49 12.92 18.74
N TRP A 278 8.86 12.80 17.47
CA TRP A 278 9.32 11.54 16.94
C TRP A 278 10.77 11.22 17.39
N GLN A 279 11.07 9.93 17.56
CA GLN A 279 12.31 9.40 18.11
C GLN A 279 12.99 8.41 17.14
N THR A 280 12.19 7.66 16.39
CA THR A 280 12.68 6.64 15.44
C THR A 280 12.09 6.91 14.06
N MET A 281 12.88 6.64 13.03
CA MET A 281 12.46 6.69 11.63
C MET A 281 12.88 5.41 10.93
N GLY A 282 12.00 4.88 10.09
CA GLY A 282 12.27 3.73 9.25
C GLY A 282 11.45 3.71 7.97
N SER A 283 11.69 2.69 7.13
CA SER A 283 10.86 2.38 5.97
C SER A 283 9.90 1.24 6.31
N VAL A 284 8.66 1.31 5.83
CA VAL A 284 7.66 0.26 6.09
C VAL A 284 7.93 -0.97 5.25
N ASP A 285 8.36 -0.77 4.01
CA ASP A 285 8.72 -1.82 3.05
C ASP A 285 9.97 -1.40 2.27
N LEU A 286 10.78 -2.35 1.85
CA LEU A 286 12.07 -2.11 1.21
C LEU A 286 12.09 -2.57 -0.26
N GLY A 287 10.96 -3.05 -0.78
CA GLY A 287 10.80 -3.44 -2.18
C GLY A 287 10.71 -2.26 -3.15
N PHE A 288 10.36 -2.55 -4.39
CA PHE A 288 10.15 -1.52 -5.44
C PHE A 288 8.73 -0.98 -5.46
N ASP A 289 7.74 -1.79 -5.09
CA ASP A 289 6.34 -1.50 -5.41
C ASP A 289 5.46 -1.63 -4.16
N PHE A 290 5.65 -0.72 -3.20
CA PHE A 290 4.85 -0.58 -1.99
C PHE A 290 4.60 0.90 -1.74
N TYR A 291 3.35 1.37 -1.91
CA TYR A 291 3.03 2.79 -1.77
C TYR A 291 1.66 2.99 -1.13
N ALA A 292 1.45 4.17 -0.52
CA ALA A 292 0.19 4.62 0.06
C ALA A 292 -0.46 3.62 1.04
N PRO A 293 0.28 2.99 1.97
CA PRO A 293 -0.35 2.11 2.95
C PRO A 293 -1.39 2.86 3.77
N GLN A 294 -2.47 2.17 4.10
CA GLN A 294 -3.51 2.67 4.97
C GLN A 294 -3.64 1.77 6.19
N HIS A 295 -3.61 2.41 7.35
CA HIS A 295 -3.80 1.76 8.64
C HIS A 295 -5.27 1.75 9.05
N PHE A 296 -5.68 0.64 9.66
CA PHE A 296 -6.93 0.53 10.40
C PHE A 296 -6.79 -0.44 11.56
N ARG A 297 -7.65 -0.29 12.57
CA ARG A 297 -7.74 -1.25 13.68
C ARG A 297 -9.03 -2.03 13.54
N ASP A 298 -8.94 -3.37 13.60
CA ASP A 298 -10.10 -4.23 13.52
C ASP A 298 -10.78 -4.42 14.90
N GLU A 299 -11.96 -5.05 14.90
CA GLU A 299 -12.72 -5.35 16.13
C GLU A 299 -11.98 -6.31 17.08
N LYS A 300 -10.98 -7.07 16.59
CA LYS A 300 -10.09 -7.90 17.42
C LYS A 300 -8.97 -7.07 18.07
N GLY A 301 -8.89 -5.78 17.80
CA GLY A 301 -7.87 -4.88 18.30
C GLY A 301 -6.52 -4.99 17.59
N ARG A 302 -6.45 -5.63 16.42
CA ARG A 302 -5.24 -5.72 15.61
C ARG A 302 -5.06 -4.44 14.79
N ASP A 303 -3.83 -3.97 14.73
CA ASP A 303 -3.44 -2.87 13.86
C ASP A 303 -2.98 -3.46 12.52
N LEU A 304 -3.68 -3.11 11.46
CA LEU A 304 -3.53 -3.69 10.13
C LEU A 304 -3.20 -2.60 9.11
N ILE A 305 -2.45 -3.00 8.07
CA ILE A 305 -2.17 -2.17 6.90
C ILE A 305 -2.39 -2.94 5.60
N MET A 306 -2.80 -2.23 4.56
CA MET A 306 -2.72 -2.65 3.16
C MET A 306 -2.13 -1.50 2.35
N ALA A 307 -1.39 -1.81 1.29
CA ALA A 307 -0.74 -0.83 0.42
C ALA A 307 -0.97 -1.14 -1.06
N TRP A 308 -0.80 -0.17 -1.90
CA TRP A 308 -0.76 -0.35 -3.34
C TRP A 308 0.54 -1.03 -3.77
N VAL A 309 0.42 -2.09 -4.57
CA VAL A 309 1.53 -2.74 -5.25
C VAL A 309 1.73 -2.05 -6.59
N GLY A 310 2.53 -1.00 -6.58
CA GLY A 310 2.77 -0.19 -7.77
C GLY A 310 3.82 0.89 -7.55
N ALA A 311 4.11 1.61 -8.62
CA ALA A 311 5.07 2.71 -8.63
C ALA A 311 4.59 3.84 -9.53
N TRP A 312 4.85 5.07 -9.12
CA TRP A 312 4.54 6.27 -9.88
C TRP A 312 5.60 6.60 -10.95
N PRO A 313 5.24 7.25 -12.07
CA PRO A 313 6.19 7.66 -13.12
C PRO A 313 7.36 8.52 -12.67
N TRP A 314 7.21 9.24 -11.56
CA TRP A 314 8.27 10.07 -10.99
C TRP A 314 9.27 9.30 -10.11
N MET A 315 9.02 8.03 -9.81
CA MET A 315 9.95 7.19 -9.06
C MET A 315 11.12 6.75 -9.93
N PRO A 316 12.37 6.74 -9.43
CA PRO A 316 13.57 6.47 -10.24
C PRO A 316 13.61 5.08 -10.89
N TRP A 317 12.89 4.12 -10.33
CA TRP A 317 12.81 2.74 -10.85
C TRP A 317 11.63 2.49 -11.80
N TYR A 318 10.71 3.43 -11.95
CA TYR A 318 9.65 3.34 -12.95
C TYR A 318 10.25 3.45 -14.37
N ARG A 319 9.89 2.56 -15.28
CA ARG A 319 10.43 2.49 -16.63
C ARG A 319 9.37 2.47 -17.73
N GLY A 320 8.19 2.92 -17.43
CA GLY A 320 7.08 2.96 -18.37
C GLY A 320 5.83 2.28 -17.83
N SER A 321 4.79 2.22 -18.65
CA SER A 321 3.53 1.59 -18.27
C SER A 321 3.67 0.09 -18.11
N TYR A 322 2.91 -0.48 -17.19
CA TYR A 322 2.73 -1.92 -17.10
C TYR A 322 1.94 -2.42 -18.30
N GLU A 323 2.23 -3.64 -18.76
CA GLU A 323 1.50 -4.23 -19.90
C GLU A 323 0.00 -4.31 -19.65
N THR A 324 -0.41 -4.55 -18.41
CA THR A 324 -1.80 -4.61 -17.99
C THR A 324 -2.57 -3.30 -18.20
N GLU A 325 -1.89 -2.14 -18.18
CA GLU A 325 -2.53 -0.86 -18.54
C GLU A 325 -3.10 -0.85 -19.95
N GLN A 326 -2.37 -1.44 -20.90
CA GLN A 326 -2.80 -1.54 -22.29
C GLN A 326 -3.90 -2.58 -22.49
N LEU A 327 -3.96 -3.56 -21.58
CA LEU A 327 -4.99 -4.59 -21.57
C LEU A 327 -6.29 -4.13 -20.91
N GLY A 328 -6.28 -2.99 -20.20
CA GLY A 328 -7.48 -2.37 -19.64
C GLY A 328 -7.65 -2.49 -18.12
N TRP A 329 -6.61 -2.98 -17.39
CA TRP A 329 -6.57 -2.90 -15.92
C TRP A 329 -5.14 -2.69 -15.44
N CYS A 330 -4.97 -2.12 -14.24
CA CYS A 330 -3.67 -1.97 -13.60
C CYS A 330 -3.81 -1.79 -12.09
N GLY A 331 -2.80 -2.27 -11.36
CA GLY A 331 -2.69 -2.17 -9.92
C GLY A 331 -3.26 -3.37 -9.17
N SER A 332 -2.70 -3.61 -7.99
CA SER A 332 -3.15 -4.58 -7.01
C SER A 332 -2.82 -4.07 -5.60
N LEU A 333 -3.37 -4.69 -4.58
CA LEU A 333 -3.01 -4.41 -3.19
C LEU A 333 -2.17 -5.53 -2.61
N THR A 334 -1.33 -5.19 -1.62
CA THR A 334 -0.61 -6.18 -0.81
C THR A 334 -1.58 -7.09 -0.07
N LEU A 335 -1.10 -8.23 0.40
CA LEU A 335 -1.77 -8.95 1.47
C LEU A 335 -2.05 -7.99 2.65
N PRO A 336 -3.17 -8.12 3.37
CA PRO A 336 -3.36 -7.45 4.64
C PRO A 336 -2.25 -7.88 5.61
N ARG A 337 -1.60 -6.91 6.25
CA ARG A 337 -0.49 -7.14 7.18
C ARG A 337 -0.83 -6.64 8.57
N GLN A 338 -0.56 -7.43 9.58
CA GLN A 338 -0.58 -6.97 10.96
C GLN A 338 0.75 -6.30 11.29
N ILE A 339 0.68 -5.14 11.93
CA ILE A 339 1.86 -4.36 12.34
C ILE A 339 2.03 -4.35 13.85
N ARG A 340 3.27 -4.21 14.30
CA ARG A 340 3.66 -4.03 15.70
C ARG A 340 4.95 -3.24 15.81
N LEU A 341 5.20 -2.65 16.97
CA LEU A 341 6.50 -2.08 17.29
C LEU A 341 7.38 -3.12 18.00
N CYS A 342 8.61 -3.22 17.54
CA CYS A 342 9.65 -3.98 18.21
C CYS A 342 10.18 -3.20 19.42
N PRO A 343 10.88 -3.85 20.37
CA PRO A 343 11.43 -3.19 21.56
C PRO A 343 12.40 -2.03 21.28
N ASP A 344 13.01 -2.01 20.08
CA ASP A 344 13.90 -0.94 19.60
C ASP A 344 13.15 0.19 18.88
N GLY A 345 11.82 0.18 18.90
CA GLY A 345 10.95 1.18 18.26
C GLY A 345 10.79 1.03 16.75
N LYS A 346 11.37 -0.02 16.14
CA LYS A 346 11.18 -0.32 14.72
C LYS A 346 9.85 -1.01 14.46
N LEU A 347 9.23 -0.68 13.34
CA LEU A 347 8.01 -1.32 12.86
C LEU A 347 8.34 -2.70 12.27
N ALA A 348 7.51 -3.68 12.60
CA ALA A 348 7.48 -4.98 11.93
C ALA A 348 6.08 -5.21 11.35
N SER A 349 6.00 -5.88 10.19
CA SER A 349 4.75 -6.22 9.54
C SER A 349 4.78 -7.65 9.01
N GLU A 350 3.71 -8.40 9.28
CA GLU A 350 3.56 -9.79 8.82
C GLU A 350 2.18 -9.97 8.20
N PRO A 351 2.01 -10.87 7.22
CA PRO A 351 0.70 -11.17 6.67
C PRO A 351 -0.26 -11.63 7.78
N VAL A 352 -1.51 -11.24 7.69
CA VAL A 352 -2.54 -11.68 8.64
C VAL A 352 -2.68 -13.21 8.63
N GLN A 353 -3.07 -13.79 9.77
CA GLN A 353 -3.20 -15.24 9.90
C GLN A 353 -4.23 -15.81 8.93
N GLU A 354 -5.22 -15.04 8.55
CA GLU A 354 -6.28 -15.43 7.62
C GLU A 354 -5.76 -15.93 6.26
N VAL A 355 -4.55 -15.53 5.84
CA VAL A 355 -3.91 -16.03 4.61
C VAL A 355 -3.69 -17.55 4.64
N GLU A 356 -3.56 -18.14 5.83
CA GLU A 356 -3.31 -19.58 5.99
C GLU A 356 -4.51 -20.46 5.56
N GLN A 357 -5.73 -19.92 5.54
CA GLN A 357 -6.91 -20.63 5.03
C GLN A 357 -6.86 -20.86 3.51
N LEU A 358 -6.02 -20.10 2.79
CA LEU A 358 -5.80 -20.31 1.37
C LEU A 358 -4.85 -21.47 1.07
N ARG A 359 -4.12 -21.97 2.07
CA ARG A 359 -3.14 -23.04 1.88
C ARG A 359 -3.79 -24.32 1.37
N LYS A 360 -3.15 -24.94 0.40
CA LYS A 360 -3.43 -26.26 -0.17
C LYS A 360 -2.12 -26.96 -0.53
N GLN A 361 -2.13 -28.28 -0.70
CA GLN A 361 -0.99 -29.03 -1.22
C GLN A 361 0.31 -28.76 -0.45
N GLU A 362 0.29 -28.86 0.88
CA GLU A 362 1.48 -28.71 1.70
C GLU A 362 2.55 -29.72 1.29
N GLN A 363 3.80 -29.24 1.16
CA GLN A 363 4.99 -30.08 1.02
C GLN A 363 6.00 -29.68 2.07
N TYR A 364 6.67 -30.67 2.64
CA TYR A 364 7.74 -30.50 3.61
C TYR A 364 9.01 -31.15 3.11
N TYR A 365 10.07 -30.38 3.06
CA TYR A 365 11.41 -30.84 2.73
C TYR A 365 12.23 -30.86 4.03
N ALA A 366 12.75 -32.03 4.38
CA ALA A 366 13.53 -32.24 5.59
C ALA A 366 14.87 -31.48 5.55
N PRO A 367 15.47 -31.26 6.73
CA PRO A 367 16.79 -30.62 6.82
C PRO A 367 17.82 -31.28 5.90
N CYS A 368 18.56 -30.45 5.15
CA CYS A 368 19.63 -30.91 4.27
C CYS A 368 20.75 -29.87 4.14
N VAL A 369 21.84 -30.26 3.53
CA VAL A 369 22.91 -29.36 3.15
C VAL A 369 22.80 -29.06 1.66
N ILE A 370 22.80 -27.77 1.31
CA ILE A 370 22.82 -27.30 -0.07
C ILE A 370 24.24 -26.89 -0.39
N GLU A 371 24.80 -27.47 -1.44
CA GLU A 371 26.18 -27.24 -1.91
C GLU A 371 26.20 -26.44 -3.22
N GLU A 372 27.23 -25.66 -3.44
CA GLU A 372 27.36 -24.80 -4.62
C GLU A 372 27.21 -25.58 -5.95
N SER A 373 27.77 -26.78 -6.02
CA SER A 373 27.67 -27.62 -7.20
C SER A 373 26.33 -28.30 -7.44
N LYS A 374 25.42 -28.23 -6.44
CA LYS A 374 24.14 -28.95 -6.48
C LYS A 374 22.98 -28.11 -5.94
N PRO A 375 22.38 -27.23 -6.76
CA PRO A 375 21.19 -26.49 -6.39
C PRO A 375 20.07 -27.40 -5.91
N PHE A 376 19.31 -26.95 -4.95
CA PHE A 376 18.19 -27.66 -4.37
C PHE A 376 16.87 -27.22 -5.06
N SER A 377 16.34 -28.06 -5.96
CA SER A 377 15.04 -27.82 -6.61
C SER A 377 13.91 -28.30 -5.72
N PHE A 378 12.81 -27.57 -5.72
CA PHE A 378 11.60 -27.89 -4.96
C PHE A 378 10.34 -27.45 -5.72
N THR A 379 9.18 -27.87 -5.27
CA THR A 379 7.88 -27.49 -5.84
C THR A 379 7.03 -26.80 -4.78
N ALA A 380 6.16 -25.91 -5.22
CA ALA A 380 5.21 -25.18 -4.38
C ALA A 380 3.92 -24.94 -5.18
N GLY A 381 2.90 -25.78 -4.98
CA GLY A 381 1.69 -25.71 -5.79
C GLY A 381 2.01 -25.81 -7.30
N ASP A 382 1.59 -24.81 -8.06
CA ASP A 382 1.88 -24.68 -9.50
C ASP A 382 3.18 -23.91 -9.81
N GLY A 383 3.92 -23.49 -8.77
CA GLY A 383 5.14 -22.70 -8.88
C GLY A 383 4.92 -21.21 -9.13
N VAL A 384 3.66 -20.78 -9.25
CA VAL A 384 3.24 -19.39 -9.50
C VAL A 384 2.44 -18.85 -8.31
N HIS A 385 1.43 -19.57 -7.87
CA HIS A 385 0.50 -19.15 -6.82
C HIS A 385 0.79 -19.91 -5.53
N CYS A 386 1.78 -19.44 -4.78
CA CYS A 386 2.29 -20.24 -3.66
C CYS A 386 2.88 -19.43 -2.51
N GLU A 387 2.99 -20.09 -1.38
CA GLU A 387 3.73 -19.65 -0.21
C GLU A 387 4.93 -20.59 0.01
N ILE A 388 6.08 -19.99 0.32
CA ILE A 388 7.35 -20.66 0.58
C ILE A 388 7.88 -20.19 1.93
N ILE A 389 8.16 -21.13 2.85
CA ILE A 389 8.75 -20.85 4.17
C ILE A 389 10.03 -21.67 4.30
N ALA A 390 11.18 -21.02 4.34
CA ALA A 390 12.49 -21.66 4.46
C ALA A 390 13.26 -21.10 5.65
N SER A 391 13.93 -22.01 6.39
CA SER A 391 14.79 -21.64 7.51
C SER A 391 16.20 -22.19 7.31
N PHE A 392 17.21 -21.38 7.57
CA PHE A 392 18.63 -21.75 7.43
C PHE A 392 19.36 -21.55 8.75
N ASP A 393 20.27 -22.46 9.05
CA ASP A 393 21.24 -22.32 10.14
C ASP A 393 22.48 -21.59 9.61
N LEU A 394 22.68 -20.36 10.06
CA LEU A 394 23.81 -19.54 9.66
C LEU A 394 25.11 -19.94 10.41
N SER A 395 24.99 -20.60 11.56
CA SER A 395 26.16 -21.08 12.31
C SER A 395 26.86 -22.30 11.65
N GLU A 396 26.08 -23.09 10.90
CA GLU A 396 26.60 -24.23 10.10
C GLU A 396 26.76 -23.87 8.59
N THR A 397 26.68 -22.59 8.25
CA THR A 397 26.79 -22.08 6.88
C THR A 397 28.13 -21.43 6.66
N ASN A 398 28.84 -21.83 5.59
CA ASN A 398 30.06 -21.18 5.14
C ASN A 398 29.96 -20.59 3.72
N ALA A 399 28.76 -20.66 3.13
CA ALA A 399 28.46 -19.99 1.86
C ALA A 399 28.55 -18.47 2.03
N GLN A 400 29.05 -17.78 1.02
CA GLN A 400 29.00 -16.32 0.95
C GLN A 400 27.60 -15.81 0.66
N ARG A 401 26.83 -16.57 -0.16
CA ARG A 401 25.45 -16.22 -0.55
C ARG A 401 24.55 -17.44 -0.56
N ILE A 402 23.28 -17.19 -0.22
CA ILE A 402 22.13 -18.09 -0.43
C ILE A 402 21.20 -17.39 -1.41
N ALA A 403 20.76 -18.05 -2.48
CA ALA A 403 19.90 -17.48 -3.49
C ALA A 403 18.66 -18.36 -3.74
N PHE A 404 17.49 -17.76 -3.69
CA PHE A 404 16.25 -18.33 -4.22
C PHE A 404 16.12 -17.92 -5.69
N HIS A 405 15.86 -18.91 -6.54
CA HIS A 405 15.52 -18.74 -7.94
C HIS A 405 14.02 -19.02 -8.06
N LEU A 406 13.27 -18.02 -8.39
CA LEU A 406 11.81 -18.01 -8.38
C LEU A 406 11.30 -17.67 -9.78
N ARG A 407 10.14 -18.19 -10.15
CA ARG A 407 9.55 -17.93 -11.47
C ARG A 407 10.59 -18.20 -12.59
N GLY A 408 11.31 -19.34 -12.46
CA GLY A 408 12.40 -19.72 -13.34
C GLY A 408 11.91 -20.37 -14.63
N SER A 409 12.64 -20.11 -15.73
CA SER A 409 12.58 -20.79 -17.01
C SER A 409 13.95 -20.65 -17.73
N ALA A 410 14.08 -21.12 -18.97
CA ALA A 410 15.30 -20.90 -19.76
C ALA A 410 15.62 -19.41 -19.95
N GLU A 411 14.60 -18.54 -20.02
CA GLU A 411 14.75 -17.13 -20.37
C GLU A 411 14.53 -16.18 -19.19
N GLN A 412 13.74 -16.56 -18.20
CA GLN A 412 13.31 -15.69 -17.12
C GLN A 412 13.69 -16.24 -15.75
N GLU A 413 13.86 -15.34 -14.80
CA GLU A 413 14.16 -15.65 -13.42
C GLU A 413 13.93 -14.42 -12.53
N THR A 414 13.25 -14.58 -11.43
CA THR A 414 13.25 -13.64 -10.30
C THR A 414 14.15 -14.20 -9.21
N LYS A 415 15.07 -13.39 -8.68
CA LYS A 415 16.03 -13.87 -7.68
C LYS A 415 15.94 -13.09 -6.38
N LEU A 416 15.99 -13.81 -5.26
CA LEU A 416 16.20 -13.28 -3.94
C LEU A 416 17.52 -13.83 -3.39
N GLU A 417 18.50 -12.97 -3.11
CA GLU A 417 19.80 -13.34 -2.58
C GLU A 417 20.01 -12.80 -1.18
N PHE A 418 20.61 -13.61 -0.32
CA PHE A 418 21.18 -13.22 0.97
C PHE A 418 22.68 -13.21 0.85
N ASP A 419 23.32 -12.04 0.77
CA ASP A 419 24.78 -11.87 0.82
C ASP A 419 25.19 -11.85 2.29
N LEU A 420 25.57 -13.02 2.80
CA LEU A 420 25.92 -13.21 4.21
C LEU A 420 27.22 -12.50 4.59
N ALA A 421 28.12 -12.33 3.62
CA ALA A 421 29.40 -11.66 3.84
C ALA A 421 29.21 -10.14 4.05
N LYS A 422 28.19 -9.57 3.42
CA LYS A 422 27.85 -8.14 3.53
C LYS A 422 26.71 -7.86 4.50
N GLY A 423 25.96 -8.88 4.91
CA GLY A 423 24.73 -8.69 5.68
C GLY A 423 23.63 -7.99 4.87
N GLU A 424 23.46 -8.36 3.61
CA GLU A 424 22.53 -7.74 2.67
C GLU A 424 21.51 -8.75 2.13
N MET A 425 20.30 -8.28 1.92
CA MET A 425 19.27 -8.96 1.12
C MET A 425 19.11 -8.21 -0.21
N ILE A 426 19.15 -8.95 -1.32
CA ILE A 426 19.14 -8.42 -2.68
C ILE A 426 17.95 -9.03 -3.43
N PHE A 427 17.03 -8.22 -3.86
CA PHE A 427 15.98 -8.61 -4.80
C PHE A 427 16.40 -8.22 -6.22
N ASP A 428 16.40 -9.19 -7.12
CA ASP A 428 16.83 -9.03 -8.51
C ASP A 428 15.70 -9.43 -9.46
N ARG A 429 15.11 -8.43 -10.14
CA ARG A 429 14.09 -8.61 -11.17
C ARG A 429 14.58 -8.31 -12.59
N THR A 430 15.88 -8.36 -12.81
CA THR A 430 16.48 -8.04 -14.12
C THR A 430 16.03 -8.98 -15.24
N ARG A 431 15.53 -10.17 -14.87
CA ARG A 431 15.00 -11.19 -15.78
C ARG A 431 13.56 -11.60 -15.46
N SER A 432 12.81 -10.79 -14.74
CA SER A 432 11.45 -11.09 -14.26
C SER A 432 10.36 -10.65 -15.24
N GLY A 433 10.60 -10.73 -16.55
CA GLY A 433 9.65 -10.33 -17.57
C GLY A 433 9.70 -8.83 -17.86
N ASN A 434 8.55 -8.27 -18.25
CA ASN A 434 8.46 -6.87 -18.70
C ASN A 434 8.22 -5.90 -17.52
N VAL A 435 9.21 -5.80 -16.66
CA VAL A 435 9.30 -4.80 -15.58
C VAL A 435 10.61 -4.06 -15.69
N SER A 436 10.81 -3.03 -14.88
CA SER A 436 12.12 -2.38 -14.77
C SER A 436 13.16 -3.40 -14.32
N ALA A 437 14.15 -3.68 -15.20
CA ALA A 437 15.23 -4.63 -14.98
C ALA A 437 16.24 -4.07 -13.95
N LEU A 438 15.92 -4.18 -12.67
CA LEU A 438 16.66 -3.57 -11.57
C LEU A 438 16.90 -4.56 -10.43
N LYS A 439 17.85 -4.19 -9.57
CA LYS A 439 18.11 -4.83 -8.28
C LYS A 439 17.83 -3.86 -7.16
N ARG A 440 17.30 -4.36 -6.07
CA ARG A 440 17.12 -3.62 -4.83
C ARG A 440 17.86 -4.31 -3.71
N THR A 441 18.65 -3.54 -2.94
CA THR A 441 19.44 -4.06 -1.84
C THR A 441 19.02 -3.39 -0.55
N CYS A 442 18.89 -4.15 0.51
CA CYS A 442 18.70 -3.64 1.86
C CYS A 442 19.57 -4.41 2.86
N LEU A 443 19.70 -3.87 4.06
CA LEU A 443 20.38 -4.55 5.14
C LEU A 443 19.53 -5.73 5.64
N LEU A 444 20.20 -6.83 5.95
CA LEU A 444 19.63 -8.02 6.56
C LEU A 444 19.80 -7.89 8.08
N GLU A 445 18.73 -7.65 8.82
CA GLU A 445 18.80 -7.46 10.26
C GLU A 445 19.23 -8.74 11.00
N SER A 446 18.90 -9.91 10.45
CA SER A 446 19.30 -11.22 10.99
C SER A 446 20.74 -11.64 10.65
N ALA A 447 21.51 -10.85 9.95
CA ALA A 447 22.90 -11.23 9.58
C ALA A 447 23.78 -11.58 10.79
N SER A 448 23.47 -11.06 11.98
CA SER A 448 24.15 -11.38 13.23
C SER A 448 23.52 -12.54 14.03
N GLN A 449 22.43 -13.11 13.55
CA GLN A 449 21.71 -14.21 14.21
C GLN A 449 22.26 -15.56 13.75
N SER A 450 21.98 -16.62 14.52
CA SER A 450 22.35 -17.99 14.15
C SER A 450 21.42 -18.62 13.11
N GLN A 451 20.26 -18.00 12.88
CA GLN A 451 19.23 -18.52 11.98
C GLN A 451 18.54 -17.38 11.22
N ILE A 452 18.20 -17.65 9.96
CA ILE A 452 17.31 -16.82 9.16
C ILE A 452 16.10 -17.64 8.70
N THR A 453 14.93 -17.05 8.81
CA THR A 453 13.69 -17.59 8.22
C THR A 453 13.14 -16.57 7.22
N VAL A 454 12.82 -17.04 6.03
CA VAL A 454 12.19 -16.27 4.98
C VAL A 454 10.83 -16.85 4.64
N ARG A 455 9.84 -15.98 4.48
CA ARG A 455 8.50 -16.30 4.01
C ARG A 455 8.26 -15.52 2.71
N ILE A 456 7.88 -16.20 1.65
CA ILE A 456 7.69 -15.62 0.32
C ILE A 456 6.30 -15.98 -0.16
N PHE A 457 5.56 -15.00 -0.66
CA PHE A 457 4.30 -15.15 -1.36
C PHE A 457 4.51 -14.80 -2.83
N LEU A 458 4.19 -15.75 -3.72
CA LEU A 458 4.21 -15.56 -5.17
C LEU A 458 2.79 -15.54 -5.69
N ASP A 459 2.48 -14.55 -6.51
CA ASP A 459 1.25 -14.50 -7.29
C ASP A 459 1.58 -14.24 -8.78
N SER A 460 0.58 -14.09 -9.61
CA SER A 460 0.72 -13.95 -11.06
C SER A 460 1.73 -12.87 -11.46
N ILE A 461 1.60 -11.68 -10.86
CA ILE A 461 2.43 -10.51 -11.17
C ILE A 461 3.03 -9.83 -9.94
N SER A 462 2.93 -10.43 -8.76
CA SER A 462 3.48 -9.86 -7.53
C SER A 462 4.29 -10.86 -6.70
N ILE A 463 5.16 -10.34 -5.87
CA ILE A 463 5.91 -11.08 -4.86
C ILE A 463 6.03 -10.25 -3.59
N GLU A 464 5.67 -10.87 -2.46
CA GLU A 464 5.90 -10.32 -1.13
C GLU A 464 6.86 -11.20 -0.34
N ILE A 465 7.87 -10.59 0.27
CA ILE A 465 8.95 -11.26 1.00
C ILE A 465 8.99 -10.72 2.43
N PHE A 466 9.05 -11.63 3.40
CA PHE A 466 9.11 -11.33 4.83
C PHE A 466 10.27 -12.08 5.46
N THR A 467 11.14 -11.36 6.17
CA THR A 467 12.22 -11.95 6.96
C THR A 467 12.26 -11.30 8.35
N ASP A 468 13.04 -11.85 9.25
CA ASP A 468 13.32 -11.25 10.56
C ASP A 468 12.04 -10.99 11.38
N ASN A 469 11.08 -11.91 11.30
CA ASN A 469 9.74 -11.76 11.93
C ASN A 469 9.05 -10.46 11.50
N GLY A 470 9.09 -10.16 10.21
CA GLY A 470 8.43 -9.01 9.61
C GLY A 470 9.17 -7.66 9.76
N ARG A 471 10.38 -7.64 10.30
CA ARG A 471 11.20 -6.41 10.40
C ARG A 471 11.78 -5.98 9.05
N THR A 472 12.00 -6.95 8.16
CA THR A 472 12.46 -6.71 6.81
C THR A 472 11.44 -7.27 5.83
N THR A 473 10.82 -6.42 5.03
CA THR A 473 9.82 -6.79 4.03
C THR A 473 10.15 -6.18 2.68
N MET A 474 9.82 -6.90 1.60
CA MET A 474 9.91 -6.40 0.23
C MET A 474 8.68 -6.77 -0.58
N THR A 475 8.06 -5.79 -1.19
CA THR A 475 6.94 -5.94 -2.12
C THR A 475 7.37 -5.52 -3.51
N ASN A 476 7.10 -6.36 -4.50
CA ASN A 476 7.56 -6.09 -5.87
C ASN A 476 6.59 -6.63 -6.92
N ASN A 477 6.40 -5.88 -8.00
CA ASN A 477 5.82 -6.40 -9.24
C ASN A 477 6.84 -7.22 -10.02
N ILE A 478 6.35 -8.29 -10.61
CA ILE A 478 7.04 -9.15 -11.57
C ILE A 478 6.07 -9.44 -12.73
N PHE A 479 6.57 -9.61 -13.95
CA PHE A 479 5.70 -9.92 -15.10
C PHE A 479 6.28 -11.13 -15.86
N SER A 480 6.68 -12.15 -15.11
CA SER A 480 7.17 -13.40 -15.69
C SER A 480 6.09 -14.10 -16.48
N ASN A 481 6.48 -14.82 -17.53
CA ASN A 481 5.56 -15.66 -18.29
C ASN A 481 4.88 -16.68 -17.35
N PRO A 482 3.61 -17.03 -17.59
CA PRO A 482 2.89 -17.99 -16.76
C PRO A 482 3.59 -19.35 -16.65
N GLU A 483 4.32 -19.76 -17.70
CA GLU A 483 5.07 -21.01 -17.77
C GLU A 483 6.41 -20.96 -17.00
N SER A 484 6.87 -19.77 -16.56
CA SER A 484 8.06 -19.63 -15.74
C SER A 484 7.70 -19.99 -14.29
N ASN A 485 7.87 -21.25 -13.91
CA ASN A 485 7.42 -21.81 -12.64
C ASN A 485 8.47 -22.65 -11.90
N ASP A 486 9.72 -22.71 -12.40
CA ASP A 486 10.81 -23.41 -11.71
C ASP A 486 11.19 -22.68 -10.42
N LEU A 487 11.43 -23.49 -9.36
CA LEU A 487 11.80 -23.01 -8.03
C LEU A 487 13.04 -23.78 -7.55
N SER A 488 14.07 -23.05 -7.11
CA SER A 488 15.26 -23.67 -6.53
C SER A 488 15.99 -22.74 -5.56
N ILE A 489 16.87 -23.34 -4.76
CA ILE A 489 17.81 -22.66 -3.87
C ILE A 489 19.23 -23.07 -4.26
N SER A 490 20.11 -22.09 -4.38
CA SER A 490 21.54 -22.32 -4.61
C SER A 490 22.39 -21.58 -3.59
N THR A 491 23.66 -21.93 -3.54
CA THR A 491 24.67 -21.24 -2.73
C THR A 491 25.87 -20.85 -3.59
N VAL A 492 26.60 -19.85 -3.14
CA VAL A 492 27.85 -19.40 -3.78
C VAL A 492 28.96 -19.30 -2.72
N GLY A 493 30.13 -19.82 -3.03
CA GLY A 493 31.31 -19.75 -2.19
C GLY A 493 31.23 -20.66 -0.97
N GLY A 494 30.50 -21.79 -1.07
CA GLY A 494 30.40 -22.78 -0.01
C GLY A 494 29.06 -23.49 0.10
N LYS A 495 28.71 -23.94 1.29
CA LYS A 495 27.49 -24.69 1.58
C LYS A 495 26.65 -24.01 2.66
N THR A 496 25.33 -24.25 2.64
CA THR A 496 24.40 -23.81 3.68
C THR A 496 23.62 -24.98 4.28
N ARG A 497 23.24 -24.84 5.52
CA ARG A 497 22.35 -25.79 6.23
C ARG A 497 20.92 -25.29 6.13
N LEU A 498 20.08 -25.96 5.32
CA LEU A 498 18.64 -25.79 5.35
C LEU A 498 18.09 -26.55 6.55
N LEU A 499 17.40 -25.87 7.47
CA LEU A 499 16.73 -26.47 8.64
C LEU A 499 15.36 -27.06 8.28
N GLY A 500 14.80 -26.62 7.19
CA GLY A 500 13.54 -27.12 6.63
C GLY A 500 12.93 -26.12 5.65
N LEU A 501 12.17 -26.67 4.73
CA LEU A 501 11.37 -25.89 3.78
C LEU A 501 9.94 -26.42 3.78
N ARG A 502 8.98 -25.51 3.94
CA ARG A 502 7.56 -25.80 3.77
C ARG A 502 7.05 -24.98 2.59
N THR A 503 6.26 -25.60 1.77
CA THR A 503 5.61 -24.93 0.64
C THR A 503 4.13 -25.25 0.59
N TYR A 504 3.34 -24.29 0.12
CA TYR A 504 1.91 -24.44 -0.05
C TYR A 504 1.52 -23.84 -1.41
N GLY A 505 0.66 -24.54 -2.15
CA GLY A 505 -0.13 -23.89 -3.17
C GLY A 505 -1.19 -23.03 -2.48
N LEU A 506 -1.58 -21.91 -3.09
CA LEU A 506 -2.63 -21.05 -2.56
C LEU A 506 -3.90 -21.16 -3.41
N LYS A 507 -5.06 -21.07 -2.78
CA LYS A 507 -6.37 -21.05 -3.45
C LYS A 507 -6.62 -19.64 -4.01
N SER A 508 -7.40 -19.58 -5.08
CA SER A 508 -7.91 -18.30 -5.57
C SER A 508 -8.90 -17.69 -4.57
N THR A 509 -8.82 -16.39 -4.40
CA THR A 509 -9.82 -15.57 -3.71
C THR A 509 -10.78 -14.89 -4.67
N VAL A 510 -10.49 -14.96 -5.96
CA VAL A 510 -11.36 -14.45 -7.02
C VAL A 510 -12.49 -15.45 -7.22
N ASN A 511 -13.73 -15.03 -6.99
CA ASN A 511 -14.90 -15.84 -7.29
C ASN A 511 -14.98 -16.05 -8.80
N ALA A 512 -15.05 -17.32 -9.24
CA ALA A 512 -15.16 -17.73 -10.63
C ALA A 512 -16.49 -17.27 -11.26
#